data_48ca72c7e4e488d678db89f43ddb5947
#
_entry.id   48ca72c7e4e488d678db89f43ddb5947
#
_cell.length_a   1.000
_cell.length_b   1.000
_cell.length_c   1.000
_cell.angle_alpha   90.00
_cell.angle_beta   90.00
_cell.angle_gamma   90.00
#
_symmetry.space_group_name_H-M   'P 1'
#
loop_
_entity.id
_entity.type
_entity.pdbx_description
1 polymer ?
#
loop_
_entity_poly.entity_id
_entity_poly.type
_entity_poly.pdbx_seq_one_letter_code
_entity_poly.pdbx_strand_id
1 'polypeptide(L)'
;MILLVLIASVLIAGVTIYQYREQSQDYHEQRLQRKEEQILQSISYTLRETTYPPTSENLQYIFMDEIFKIADVQNVNFNIYDLEGTLIKSSRPSFEADSISNCLDAEILNSLLVSSDRRYVEEKIAVGGKYKASYSYITDNQFKPIGIMNLPYFEDNSFSNMELREFLFRLAGVYVIMLLYAILLA
;
A
#
# COMPACT_ATOMS: atom_id res chain seq x y z
N MET A 1 -20.54 28.51 31.62
CA MET A 1 -19.27 28.77 30.88
C MET A 1 -18.41 27.52 30.81
N ILE A 2 -18.02 26.88 31.94
CA ILE A 2 -17.12 25.70 31.97
C ILE A 2 -17.69 24.52 31.16
N LEU A 3 -18.99 24.22 31.30
CA LEU A 3 -19.66 23.13 30.55
C LEU A 3 -19.60 23.34 29.03
N LEU A 4 -19.75 24.56 28.57
CA LEU A 4 -19.73 24.92 27.16
C LEU A 4 -18.32 24.74 26.56
N VAL A 5 -17.27 25.11 27.30
CA VAL A 5 -15.87 24.89 26.93
C VAL A 5 -15.55 23.39 26.83
N LEU A 6 -16.02 22.59 27.80
CA LEU A 6 -15.83 21.14 27.78
C LEU A 6 -16.51 20.48 26.55
N ILE A 7 -17.74 20.88 26.25
CA ILE A 7 -18.45 20.35 25.05
C ILE A 7 -17.71 20.73 23.78
N ALA A 8 -17.30 22.00 23.65
CA ALA A 8 -16.52 22.44 22.48
C ALA A 8 -15.20 21.68 22.35
N SER A 9 -14.50 21.40 23.44
CA SER A 9 -13.28 20.61 23.46
C SER A 9 -13.46 19.20 22.94
N VAL A 10 -14.51 18.52 23.42
CA VAL A 10 -14.83 17.15 22.97
C VAL A 10 -15.18 17.12 21.49
N LEU A 11 -15.93 18.11 21.01
CA LEU A 11 -16.29 18.21 19.59
C LEU A 11 -15.04 18.44 18.72
N ILE A 12 -14.16 19.35 19.10
CA ILE A 12 -12.92 19.62 18.37
C ILE A 12 -12.05 18.36 18.35
N ALA A 13 -11.88 17.66 19.47
CA ALA A 13 -11.12 16.42 19.52
C ALA A 13 -11.74 15.35 18.58
N GLY A 14 -13.06 15.19 18.59
CA GLY A 14 -13.76 14.26 17.72
C GLY A 14 -13.56 14.57 16.23
N VAL A 15 -13.71 15.82 15.82
CA VAL A 15 -13.48 16.26 14.43
C VAL A 15 -12.04 16.05 14.03
N THR A 16 -11.08 16.36 14.90
CA THR A 16 -9.65 16.17 14.61
C THR A 16 -9.30 14.69 14.40
N ILE A 17 -9.83 13.80 15.26
CA ILE A 17 -9.60 12.35 15.10
C ILE A 17 -10.20 11.85 13.79
N TYR A 18 -11.40 12.31 13.44
CA TYR A 18 -12.06 11.94 12.19
C TYR A 18 -11.24 12.39 10.97
N GLN A 19 -10.84 13.66 10.90
CA GLN A 19 -10.02 14.20 9.82
C GLN A 19 -8.67 13.49 9.71
N TYR A 20 -8.04 13.17 10.85
CA TYR A 20 -6.76 12.47 10.83
C TYR A 20 -6.87 11.05 10.25
N ARG A 21 -7.95 10.33 10.56
CA ARG A 21 -8.20 8.99 9.98
C ARG A 21 -8.39 9.05 8.47
N GLU A 22 -9.18 9.99 7.98
CA GLU A 22 -9.42 10.19 6.55
C GLU A 22 -8.11 10.54 5.83
N GLN A 23 -7.35 11.49 6.34
CA GLN A 23 -6.05 11.89 5.79
C GLN A 23 -5.01 10.75 5.80
N SER A 24 -5.02 9.90 6.82
CA SER A 24 -4.15 8.73 6.90
C SER A 24 -4.46 7.69 5.81
N GLN A 25 -5.74 7.45 5.53
CA GLN A 25 -6.15 6.53 4.46
C GLN A 25 -5.71 7.04 3.08
N ASP A 26 -5.94 8.32 2.79
CA ASP A 26 -5.52 8.95 1.53
C ASP A 26 -4.00 8.90 1.36
N TYR A 27 -3.25 9.12 2.43
CA TYR A 27 -1.79 9.04 2.41
C TYR A 27 -1.29 7.63 2.05
N HIS A 28 -1.87 6.59 2.65
CA HIS A 28 -1.50 5.20 2.35
C HIS A 28 -1.86 4.81 0.92
N GLU A 29 -3.00 5.25 0.42
CA GLU A 29 -3.40 5.02 -0.98
C GLU A 29 -2.42 5.66 -1.96
N GLN A 30 -2.10 6.95 -1.77
CA GLN A 30 -1.12 7.66 -2.60
C GLN A 30 0.29 7.05 -2.49
N ARG A 31 0.67 6.53 -1.34
CA ARG A 31 1.96 5.87 -1.14
C ARG A 31 2.02 4.54 -1.87
N LEU A 32 0.95 3.75 -1.78
CA LEU A 32 0.81 2.50 -2.54
C LEU A 32 0.89 2.77 -4.05
N GLN A 33 0.12 3.73 -4.56
CA GLN A 33 0.13 4.10 -5.97
C GLN A 33 1.53 4.53 -6.45
N ARG A 34 2.20 5.40 -5.70
CA ARG A 34 3.57 5.82 -6.05
C ARG A 34 4.55 4.65 -6.08
N LYS A 35 4.48 3.72 -5.13
CA LYS A 35 5.33 2.53 -5.12
C LYS A 35 5.05 1.63 -6.31
N GLU A 36 3.78 1.43 -6.63
CA GLU A 36 3.34 0.67 -7.79
C GLU A 36 3.89 1.26 -9.09
N GLU A 37 3.74 2.57 -9.29
CA GLU A 37 4.27 3.28 -10.47
C GLU A 37 5.79 3.14 -10.58
N GLN A 38 6.53 3.28 -9.47
CA GLN A 38 7.99 3.11 -9.45
C GLN A 38 8.43 1.71 -9.83
N ILE A 39 7.72 0.67 -9.37
CA ILE A 39 8.01 -0.72 -9.72
C ILE A 39 7.70 -0.96 -11.20
N LEU A 40 6.53 -0.52 -11.70
CA LEU A 40 6.17 -0.66 -13.10
C LEU A 40 7.14 0.07 -14.02
N GLN A 41 7.66 1.25 -13.64
CA GLN A 41 8.72 1.93 -14.37
C GLN A 41 10.01 1.12 -14.41
N SER A 42 10.42 0.54 -13.27
CA SER A 42 11.60 -0.32 -13.20
C SER A 42 11.43 -1.58 -14.04
N ILE A 43 10.26 -2.22 -14.00
CA ILE A 43 9.91 -3.36 -14.85
C ILE A 43 9.97 -2.97 -16.32
N SER A 44 9.36 -1.84 -16.71
CA SER A 44 9.37 -1.36 -18.10
C SER A 44 10.79 -1.05 -18.59
N TYR A 45 11.64 -0.50 -17.72
CA TYR A 45 13.05 -0.28 -18.04
C TYR A 45 13.77 -1.62 -18.30
N THR A 46 13.61 -2.60 -17.41
CA THR A 46 14.19 -3.94 -17.56
C THR A 46 13.73 -4.61 -18.87
N LEU A 47 12.44 -4.48 -19.21
CA LEU A 47 11.90 -5.04 -20.45
C LEU A 47 12.48 -4.39 -21.73
N ARG A 48 12.95 -3.15 -21.67
CA ARG A 48 13.60 -2.45 -22.78
C ARG A 48 15.07 -2.83 -22.94
N GLU A 49 15.76 -3.05 -21.82
CA GLU A 49 17.19 -3.36 -21.81
C GLU A 49 17.51 -4.84 -22.01
N THR A 50 16.51 -5.71 -21.83
CA THR A 50 16.69 -7.16 -21.99
C THR A 50 16.92 -7.57 -23.44
N THR A 51 17.70 -8.63 -23.64
CA THR A 51 17.90 -9.27 -24.94
C THR A 51 16.77 -10.24 -25.30
N TYR A 52 15.95 -10.62 -24.36
CA TYR A 52 14.80 -11.51 -24.57
C TYR A 52 13.61 -10.73 -25.11
N PRO A 53 12.83 -11.29 -26.06
CA PRO A 53 11.57 -10.71 -26.46
C PRO A 53 10.63 -10.54 -25.26
N PRO A 54 9.97 -9.37 -25.07
CA PRO A 54 9.06 -9.13 -23.95
C PRO A 54 7.73 -9.84 -24.16
N THR A 55 7.69 -11.13 -23.88
CA THR A 55 6.51 -12.01 -23.97
C THR A 55 6.23 -12.65 -22.62
N SER A 56 4.99 -13.11 -22.40
CA SER A 56 4.60 -13.78 -21.14
C SER A 56 5.51 -14.98 -20.82
N GLU A 57 5.88 -15.76 -21.82
CA GLU A 57 6.75 -16.93 -21.69
C GLU A 57 8.17 -16.59 -21.23
N ASN A 58 8.67 -15.41 -21.60
CA ASN A 58 10.03 -15.00 -21.29
C ASN A 58 10.16 -14.24 -19.95
N LEU A 59 9.04 -13.87 -19.31
CA LEU A 59 9.08 -13.12 -18.06
C LEU A 59 9.90 -13.83 -16.96
N GLN A 60 9.82 -15.16 -16.88
CA GLN A 60 10.60 -15.93 -15.92
C GLN A 60 12.12 -15.79 -16.11
N TYR A 61 12.60 -15.68 -17.35
CA TYR A 61 14.02 -15.52 -17.67
C TYR A 61 14.46 -14.06 -17.49
N ILE A 62 13.64 -13.11 -17.90
CA ILE A 62 13.90 -11.67 -17.79
C ILE A 62 14.01 -11.27 -16.32
N PHE A 63 13.10 -11.76 -15.47
CA PHE A 63 13.02 -11.39 -14.06
C PHE A 63 13.68 -12.42 -13.12
N MET A 64 14.55 -13.31 -13.63
CA MET A 64 15.21 -14.33 -12.81
C MET A 64 15.96 -13.71 -11.62
N ASP A 65 16.79 -12.71 -11.88
CA ASP A 65 17.57 -11.97 -10.88
C ASP A 65 17.14 -10.51 -10.75
N GLU A 66 16.56 -9.94 -11.80
CA GLU A 66 16.18 -8.52 -11.83
C GLU A 66 15.07 -8.18 -10.83
N ILE A 67 14.17 -9.14 -10.54
CA ILE A 67 13.12 -8.96 -9.55
C ILE A 67 13.67 -8.60 -8.16
N PHE A 68 14.79 -9.22 -7.75
CA PHE A 68 15.43 -8.96 -6.46
C PHE A 68 16.09 -7.58 -6.44
N LYS A 69 16.73 -7.17 -7.54
CA LYS A 69 17.35 -5.85 -7.66
C LYS A 69 16.29 -4.74 -7.59
N ILE A 70 15.18 -4.90 -8.31
CA ILE A 70 14.07 -3.95 -8.28
C ILE A 70 13.49 -3.87 -6.87
N ALA A 71 13.24 -5.01 -6.22
CA ALA A 71 12.69 -5.08 -4.87
C ALA A 71 13.60 -4.41 -3.84
N ASP A 72 14.92 -4.62 -3.94
CA ASP A 72 15.92 -4.01 -3.05
C ASP A 72 15.97 -2.49 -3.22
N VAL A 73 16.08 -2.00 -4.47
CA VAL A 73 16.11 -0.56 -4.77
C VAL A 73 14.84 0.14 -4.31
N GLN A 74 13.69 -0.47 -4.53
CA GLN A 74 12.39 0.11 -4.15
C GLN A 74 12.02 -0.14 -2.68
N ASN A 75 12.81 -0.99 -1.99
CA ASN A 75 12.56 -1.45 -0.61
C ASN A 75 11.11 -1.98 -0.44
N VAL A 76 10.71 -2.87 -1.34
CA VAL A 76 9.36 -3.43 -1.41
C VAL A 76 9.39 -4.79 -2.09
N ASN A 77 8.68 -5.77 -1.52
CA ASN A 77 8.51 -7.07 -2.14
C ASN A 77 7.32 -7.06 -3.10
N PHE A 78 7.46 -7.72 -4.24
CA PHE A 78 6.39 -7.88 -5.21
C PHE A 78 6.47 -9.22 -5.93
N ASN A 79 5.38 -9.59 -6.59
CA ASN A 79 5.24 -10.85 -7.31
C ASN A 79 4.89 -10.58 -8.77
N ILE A 80 5.32 -11.45 -9.66
CA ILE A 80 4.97 -11.45 -11.08
C ILE A 80 4.21 -12.73 -11.39
N TYR A 81 3.05 -12.57 -12.03
CA TYR A 81 2.18 -13.64 -12.50
C TYR A 81 2.06 -13.57 -14.03
N ASP A 82 1.74 -14.70 -14.65
CA ASP A 82 1.30 -14.72 -16.04
C ASP A 82 -0.13 -14.15 -16.19
N LEU A 83 -0.64 -14.12 -17.41
CA LEU A 83 -1.99 -13.59 -17.68
C LEU A 83 -3.10 -14.53 -17.20
N GLU A 84 -2.79 -15.80 -17.00
CA GLU A 84 -3.66 -16.83 -16.45
C GLU A 84 -3.68 -16.80 -14.90
N GLY A 85 -2.81 -15.96 -14.30
CA GLY A 85 -2.71 -15.78 -12.85
C GLY A 85 -1.76 -16.74 -12.16
N THR A 86 -0.93 -17.49 -12.91
CA THR A 86 0.06 -18.41 -12.31
C THR A 86 1.30 -17.63 -11.90
N LEU A 87 1.84 -17.91 -10.70
CA LEU A 87 3.03 -17.24 -10.21
C LEU A 87 4.25 -17.59 -11.06
N ILE A 88 4.85 -16.59 -11.68
CA ILE A 88 6.11 -16.72 -12.41
C ILE A 88 7.29 -16.56 -11.46
N LYS A 89 7.28 -15.47 -10.67
CA LYS A 89 8.40 -15.12 -9.79
C LYS A 89 7.95 -14.25 -8.62
N SER A 90 8.60 -14.43 -7.47
CA SER A 90 8.44 -13.59 -6.28
C SER A 90 9.79 -13.01 -5.86
N SER A 91 9.80 -11.77 -5.40
CA SER A 91 10.97 -11.15 -4.77
C SER A 91 11.14 -11.56 -3.30
N ARG A 92 10.14 -12.22 -2.69
CA ARG A 92 10.24 -12.70 -1.31
C ARG A 92 11.16 -13.91 -1.21
N PRO A 93 11.90 -14.04 -0.09
CA PRO A 93 12.65 -15.25 0.19
C PRO A 93 11.73 -16.48 0.24
N SER A 94 12.25 -17.63 -0.19
CA SER A 94 11.47 -18.88 -0.29
C SER A 94 10.93 -19.40 1.04
N PHE A 95 11.52 -19.01 2.19
CA PHE A 95 11.03 -19.39 3.52
C PHE A 95 9.79 -18.59 3.98
N GLU A 96 9.44 -17.49 3.28
CA GLU A 96 8.19 -16.74 3.48
C GLU A 96 7.11 -17.11 2.44
N ALA A 97 7.40 -18.08 1.59
CA ALA A 97 6.56 -18.44 0.44
C ALA A 97 5.19 -19.02 0.82
N ASP A 98 5.01 -19.53 2.05
CA ASP A 98 3.74 -20.08 2.54
C ASP A 98 2.57 -19.07 2.51
N SER A 99 2.89 -17.78 2.39
CA SER A 99 1.91 -16.69 2.29
C SER A 99 1.63 -16.21 0.86
N ILE A 100 2.34 -16.78 -0.14
CA ILE A 100 2.21 -16.40 -1.55
C ILE A 100 1.31 -17.42 -2.24
N SER A 101 0.20 -16.94 -2.81
CA SER A 101 -0.64 -17.81 -3.65
C SER A 101 0.09 -18.13 -4.95
N ASN A 102 0.19 -19.42 -5.27
CA ASN A 102 0.74 -19.88 -6.55
C ASN A 102 -0.16 -19.54 -7.74
N CYS A 103 -1.42 -19.21 -7.47
CA CYS A 103 -2.38 -18.81 -8.49
C CYS A 103 -3.27 -17.70 -7.94
N LEU A 104 -3.55 -16.68 -8.76
CA LEU A 104 -4.48 -15.61 -8.44
C LEU A 104 -5.91 -16.15 -8.49
N ASP A 105 -6.77 -15.62 -7.62
CA ASP A 105 -8.19 -15.93 -7.63
C ASP A 105 -8.85 -15.41 -8.91
N ALA A 106 -9.82 -16.15 -9.44
CA ALA A 106 -10.57 -15.75 -10.64
C ALA A 106 -11.27 -14.39 -10.48
N GLU A 107 -11.64 -14.02 -9.26
CA GLU A 107 -12.24 -12.73 -8.95
C GLU A 107 -11.27 -11.58 -9.22
N ILE A 108 -9.98 -11.74 -8.87
CA ILE A 108 -8.93 -10.74 -9.12
C ILE A 108 -8.74 -10.56 -10.63
N LEU A 109 -8.63 -11.67 -11.38
CA LEU A 109 -8.46 -11.63 -12.83
C LEU A 109 -9.65 -10.95 -13.51
N ASN A 110 -10.86 -11.28 -13.11
CA ASN A 110 -12.07 -10.65 -13.64
C ASN A 110 -12.14 -9.16 -13.29
N SER A 111 -11.77 -8.79 -12.07
CA SER A 111 -11.74 -7.39 -11.62
C SER A 111 -10.72 -6.56 -12.41
N LEU A 112 -9.54 -7.12 -12.71
CA LEU A 112 -8.53 -6.50 -13.56
C LEU A 112 -9.03 -6.30 -15.00
N LEU A 113 -9.77 -7.27 -15.56
CA LEU A 113 -10.32 -7.19 -16.91
C LEU A 113 -11.39 -6.10 -17.04
N VAL A 114 -12.23 -5.93 -16.02
CA VAL A 114 -13.34 -4.96 -16.02
C VAL A 114 -12.87 -3.55 -15.64
N SER A 115 -11.75 -3.44 -14.92
CA SER A 115 -11.23 -2.14 -14.46
C SER A 115 -10.77 -1.28 -15.65
N SER A 116 -11.25 -0.04 -15.72
CA SER A 116 -10.85 0.95 -16.73
C SER A 116 -9.36 1.31 -16.64
N ASP A 117 -8.82 1.31 -15.44
CA ASP A 117 -7.43 1.70 -15.15
C ASP A 117 -6.48 0.51 -15.21
N ARG A 118 -7.01 -0.69 -15.55
CA ARG A 118 -6.23 -1.93 -15.57
C ARG A 118 -5.49 -2.20 -14.26
N ARG A 119 -6.10 -1.77 -13.17
CA ARG A 119 -5.60 -1.85 -11.80
C ARG A 119 -6.71 -2.35 -10.90
N TYR A 120 -6.35 -3.20 -9.93
CA TYR A 120 -7.26 -3.68 -8.89
C TYR A 120 -6.53 -3.66 -7.53
N VAL A 121 -7.22 -3.21 -6.49
CA VAL A 121 -6.69 -3.18 -5.12
C VAL A 121 -7.69 -3.86 -4.20
N GLU A 122 -7.22 -4.79 -3.39
CA GLU A 122 -8.01 -5.45 -2.36
C GLU A 122 -7.37 -5.34 -0.98
N GLU A 123 -8.19 -5.39 0.07
CA GLU A 123 -7.71 -5.54 1.43
C GLU A 123 -7.64 -7.02 1.80
N LYS A 124 -6.49 -7.47 2.28
CA LYS A 124 -6.26 -8.84 2.79
C LYS A 124 -5.90 -8.81 4.26
N ILE A 125 -6.22 -9.90 4.96
CA ILE A 125 -5.85 -10.11 6.36
C ILE A 125 -4.80 -11.22 6.40
N ALA A 126 -3.64 -10.93 6.98
CA ALA A 126 -2.59 -11.89 7.24
C ALA A 126 -2.29 -11.98 8.74
N VAL A 127 -1.42 -12.90 9.12
CA VAL A 127 -0.96 -13.08 10.50
C VAL A 127 -0.33 -11.79 11.09
N GLY A 128 0.23 -10.93 10.23
CA GLY A 128 0.82 -9.63 10.63
C GLY A 128 -0.14 -8.45 10.63
N GLY A 129 -1.43 -8.62 10.30
CA GLY A 129 -2.42 -7.55 10.24
C GLY A 129 -3.08 -7.40 8.87
N LYS A 130 -3.81 -6.31 8.70
CA LYS A 130 -4.40 -5.95 7.41
C LYS A 130 -3.33 -5.38 6.48
N TYR A 131 -3.41 -5.75 5.20
CA TYR A 131 -2.58 -5.18 4.15
C TYR A 131 -3.40 -4.97 2.88
N LYS A 132 -2.97 -4.04 2.04
CA LYS A 132 -3.53 -3.86 0.70
C LYS A 132 -2.70 -4.63 -0.31
N ALA A 133 -3.35 -5.35 -1.20
CA ALA A 133 -2.71 -5.99 -2.35
C ALA A 133 -3.15 -5.27 -3.62
N SER A 134 -2.20 -4.66 -4.31
CA SER A 134 -2.42 -4.04 -5.61
C SER A 134 -2.02 -5.00 -6.73
N TYR A 135 -2.82 -5.02 -7.78
CA TYR A 135 -2.60 -5.81 -8.99
C TYR A 135 -2.65 -4.89 -10.20
N SER A 136 -1.66 -4.98 -11.08
CA SER A 136 -1.57 -4.16 -12.30
C SER A 136 -0.95 -4.95 -13.43
N TYR A 137 -1.39 -4.69 -14.66
CA TYR A 137 -0.79 -5.34 -15.82
C TYR A 137 0.63 -4.84 -16.08
N ILE A 138 1.52 -5.80 -16.38
CA ILE A 138 2.81 -5.56 -17.00
C ILE A 138 2.56 -5.54 -18.51
N THR A 139 3.01 -4.49 -19.19
CA THR A 139 2.80 -4.34 -20.63
C THR A 139 4.12 -4.30 -21.39
N ASP A 140 4.08 -4.77 -22.63
CA ASP A 140 5.17 -4.62 -23.58
C ASP A 140 5.28 -3.18 -24.12
N ASN A 141 6.21 -2.93 -25.04
CA ASN A 141 6.41 -1.63 -25.67
C ASN A 141 5.23 -1.16 -26.56
N GLN A 142 4.28 -2.03 -26.83
CA GLN A 142 3.05 -1.75 -27.59
C GLN A 142 1.82 -1.64 -26.67
N PHE A 143 2.04 -1.56 -25.34
CA PHE A 143 0.99 -1.54 -24.31
C PHE A 143 0.11 -2.80 -24.27
N LYS A 144 0.59 -3.91 -24.85
CA LYS A 144 -0.09 -5.19 -24.76
C LYS A 144 0.26 -5.85 -23.42
N PRO A 145 -0.74 -6.32 -22.63
CA PRO A 145 -0.48 -7.05 -21.40
C PRO A 145 0.32 -8.34 -21.68
N ILE A 146 1.36 -8.56 -20.88
CA ILE A 146 2.22 -9.77 -20.93
C ILE A 146 2.32 -10.47 -19.58
N GLY A 147 1.88 -9.85 -18.50
CA GLY A 147 1.85 -10.42 -17.16
C GLY A 147 1.11 -9.51 -16.19
N ILE A 148 1.07 -9.92 -14.93
CA ILE A 148 0.43 -9.21 -13.84
C ILE A 148 1.46 -9.02 -12.72
N MET A 149 1.65 -7.79 -12.28
CA MET A 149 2.40 -7.45 -11.08
C MET A 149 1.44 -7.42 -9.89
N ASN A 150 1.82 -8.05 -8.79
CA ASN A 150 1.16 -7.94 -7.50
C ASN A 150 2.09 -7.31 -6.49
N LEU A 151 1.61 -6.26 -5.84
CA LEU A 151 2.31 -5.52 -4.79
C LEU A 151 1.55 -5.66 -3.47
N PRO A 152 1.98 -6.54 -2.54
CA PRO A 152 1.46 -6.57 -1.18
C PRO A 152 2.06 -5.41 -0.39
N TYR A 153 1.20 -4.49 0.04
CA TYR A 153 1.58 -3.30 0.80
C TYR A 153 1.04 -3.39 2.23
N PHE A 154 1.93 -3.59 3.19
CA PHE A 154 1.59 -3.56 4.60
C PHE A 154 1.54 -2.12 5.08
N GLU A 155 0.39 -1.72 5.59
CA GLU A 155 0.23 -0.42 6.21
C GLU A 155 1.02 -0.39 7.52
N ASP A 156 2.14 0.33 7.53
CA ASP A 156 2.85 0.61 8.77
C ASP A 156 2.13 1.72 9.54
N ASN A 157 1.12 1.30 10.30
CA ASN A 157 0.34 2.21 11.15
C ASN A 157 1.08 2.59 12.44
N SER A 158 2.28 2.06 12.67
CA SER A 158 3.02 2.31 13.91
C SER A 158 3.39 3.79 14.05
N PHE A 159 3.86 4.40 12.95
CA PHE A 159 4.24 5.81 12.91
C PHE A 159 3.00 6.72 13.04
N SER A 160 1.95 6.42 12.28
CA SER A 160 0.68 7.16 12.32
C SER A 160 0.02 7.11 13.71
N ASN A 161 -0.02 5.94 14.33
CA ASN A 161 -0.57 5.78 15.70
C ASN A 161 0.29 6.48 16.76
N MET A 162 1.60 6.52 16.59
CA MET A 162 2.50 7.20 17.51
C MET A 162 2.35 8.72 17.41
N GLU A 163 2.27 9.28 16.21
CA GLU A 163 2.03 10.71 15.99
C GLU A 163 0.65 11.15 16.50
N LEU A 164 -0.40 10.36 16.22
CA LEU A 164 -1.74 10.64 16.72
C LEU A 164 -1.76 10.63 18.25
N ARG A 165 -1.11 9.65 18.90
CA ARG A 165 -1.03 9.57 20.35
C ARG A 165 -0.30 10.77 20.94
N GLU A 166 0.83 11.16 20.36
CA GLU A 166 1.60 12.32 20.80
C GLU A 166 0.81 13.62 20.64
N PHE A 167 0.10 13.77 19.52
CA PHE A 167 -0.80 14.90 19.28
C PHE A 167 -1.92 14.95 20.31
N LEU A 168 -2.59 13.83 20.60
CA LEU A 168 -3.65 13.76 21.61
C LEU A 168 -3.14 14.07 23.03
N PHE A 169 -1.93 13.64 23.40
CA PHE A 169 -1.30 13.99 24.66
C PHE A 169 -1.01 15.49 24.77
N ARG A 170 -0.49 16.11 23.73
CA ARG A 170 -0.26 17.57 23.68
C ARG A 170 -1.57 18.33 23.79
N LEU A 171 -2.60 17.91 23.07
CA LEU A 171 -3.93 18.49 23.11
C LEU A 171 -4.54 18.40 24.54
N ALA A 172 -4.48 17.22 25.15
CA ALA A 172 -4.94 17.00 26.53
C ALA A 172 -4.20 17.91 27.51
N GLY A 173 -2.88 18.07 27.36
CA GLY A 173 -2.07 18.98 28.19
C GLY A 173 -2.55 20.43 28.10
N VAL A 174 -2.84 20.92 26.90
CA VAL A 174 -3.39 22.28 26.69
C VAL A 174 -4.75 22.43 27.39
N TYR A 175 -5.63 21.43 27.31
CA TYR A 175 -6.92 21.47 27.97
C TYR A 175 -6.82 21.44 29.52
N VAL A 176 -5.90 20.66 30.07
CA VAL A 176 -5.65 20.64 31.51
C VAL A 176 -5.19 22.02 32.00
N ILE A 177 -4.27 22.66 31.26
CA ILE A 177 -3.80 24.02 31.60
C ILE A 177 -4.94 25.03 31.51
N MET A 178 -5.78 24.99 30.47
CA MET A 178 -6.94 25.85 30.32
C MET A 178 -7.95 25.67 31.46
N LEU A 179 -8.17 24.42 31.87
CA LEU A 179 -9.09 24.11 32.98
C LEU A 179 -8.58 24.60 34.32
N LEU A 180 -7.29 24.42 34.62
CA LEU A 180 -6.64 24.97 35.81
C LEU A 180 -6.74 26.50 35.85
N TYR A 181 -6.50 27.18 34.73
CA TYR A 181 -6.64 28.62 34.62
C TYR A 181 -8.07 29.09 34.83
N ALA A 182 -9.06 28.38 34.29
CA ALA A 182 -10.47 28.67 34.53
C ALA A 182 -10.91 28.52 35.95
N ILE A 183 -10.37 27.51 36.72
CA ILE A 183 -10.62 27.31 38.14
C ILE A 183 -9.99 28.42 38.95
N LEU A 184 -8.82 28.91 38.58
CA LEU A 184 -8.09 29.97 39.29
C LEU A 184 -8.74 31.35 39.18
N LEU A 185 -9.53 31.57 38.08
CA LEU A 185 -10.29 32.80 37.84
C LEU A 185 -11.73 32.76 38.35
N ALA A 186 -12.22 31.59 38.80
CA ALA A 186 -13.56 31.40 39.35
C ALA A 186 -13.60 31.58 40.87
#